data_97d9c90343f575be987731cca405fac7
#
_entry.id   97d9c90343f575be987731cca405fac7
#
_cell.length_a   1.000
_cell.length_b   1.000
_cell.length_c   1.000
_cell.angle_alpha   90.00
_cell.angle_beta   90.00
_cell.angle_gamma   90.00
#
_symmetry.space_group_name_H-M   'P 1'
#
loop_
_entity.id
_entity.type
_entity.pdbx_description
1 polymer ?
#
loop_
_entity_poly.entity_id
_entity_poly.type
_entity_poly.pdbx_seq_one_letter_code
_entity_poly.pdbx_strand_id
1 'polypeptide(L)'
;MPPDPIASPPHPMTASASPLPPIAFIGGGNMASAIIGGLLQRGLPAGQIEVVEPFEPARAALREKFGITAQPAAGDALARAALVVWAVKPQTFKEAAATRAHTATALHLSVAAGIPTDSIARWLDTQHIVRAMPNTPALVGKGITGLFARPQVDPQGKALVERVIATTGQFVWVEAEEQLDAVTALSGSGPAYVFLFLEAMTQAGVDMGLPPAQAYQLAVATFQGASELAARSPESAEVLRQRVTSKGGTTHAAITHLQAAQVPAHFIAAMRAAEARAKELAAEFGA
;
A
#
# COMPACT_ATOMS: atom_id res chain seq x y z
N MET A 1 -16.90 -6.86 23.11
CA MET A 1 -16.17 -8.04 22.63
C MET A 1 -14.72 -7.62 22.44
N PRO A 2 -13.73 -8.35 22.95
CA PRO A 2 -12.36 -8.10 22.57
C PRO A 2 -12.22 -8.40 21.06
N PRO A 3 -11.41 -7.61 20.31
CA PRO A 3 -11.14 -7.93 18.92
C PRO A 3 -10.46 -9.31 18.84
N ASP A 4 -10.82 -10.08 17.81
CA ASP A 4 -10.14 -11.34 17.51
C ASP A 4 -8.63 -11.11 17.40
N PRO A 5 -7.79 -12.07 17.82
CA PRO A 5 -6.35 -11.93 17.74
C PRO A 5 -5.94 -11.69 16.29
N ILE A 6 -5.11 -10.67 16.09
CA ILE A 6 -4.51 -10.34 14.79
C ILE A 6 -3.91 -11.63 14.24
N ALA A 7 -4.39 -12.06 13.08
CA ALA A 7 -3.92 -13.27 12.42
C ALA A 7 -2.39 -13.28 12.40
N SER A 8 -1.83 -14.42 12.79
CA SER A 8 -0.38 -14.63 12.86
C SER A 8 0.33 -14.14 11.59
N PRO A 9 1.54 -13.60 11.70
CA PRO A 9 2.31 -13.16 10.53
C PRO A 9 2.40 -14.34 9.54
N PRO A 10 2.39 -14.07 8.23
CA PRO A 10 2.42 -15.12 7.22
C PRO A 10 3.59 -16.05 7.48
N HIS A 11 3.30 -17.35 7.52
CA HIS A 11 4.30 -18.40 7.66
C HIS A 11 5.42 -18.17 6.63
N PRO A 12 6.70 -18.47 6.98
CA PRO A 12 7.78 -18.45 6.01
C PRO A 12 7.38 -19.38 4.87
N MET A 13 7.30 -18.85 3.64
CA MET A 13 6.94 -19.62 2.46
C MET A 13 7.94 -20.76 2.31
N THR A 14 7.44 -21.99 2.53
CA THR A 14 8.18 -23.20 2.23
C THR A 14 8.62 -23.19 0.76
N ALA A 15 9.88 -23.52 0.53
CA ALA A 15 10.54 -23.54 -0.78
C ALA A 15 9.92 -24.63 -1.69
N SER A 16 8.77 -24.35 -2.31
CA SER A 16 8.12 -25.14 -3.37
C SER A 16 7.04 -24.37 -4.13
N ALA A 17 7.03 -23.03 -4.09
CA ALA A 17 6.10 -22.29 -4.93
C ALA A 17 6.61 -22.31 -6.38
N SER A 18 5.77 -22.75 -7.33
CA SER A 18 6.04 -22.64 -8.77
C SER A 18 6.50 -21.21 -9.11
N PRO A 19 7.42 -21.02 -10.08
CA PRO A 19 7.89 -19.70 -10.46
C PRO A 19 6.70 -18.78 -10.78
N LEU A 20 6.85 -17.48 -10.52
CA LEU A 20 5.84 -16.49 -10.91
C LEU A 20 5.77 -16.46 -12.45
N PRO A 21 4.57 -16.38 -13.03
CA PRO A 21 4.41 -16.20 -14.47
C PRO A 21 4.85 -14.79 -14.90
N PRO A 22 4.94 -14.50 -16.22
CA PRO A 22 5.19 -13.16 -16.71
C PRO A 22 4.16 -12.16 -16.20
N ILE A 23 4.64 -10.97 -15.79
CA ILE A 23 3.84 -9.89 -15.23
C ILE A 23 4.05 -8.63 -16.06
N ALA A 24 2.96 -7.97 -16.43
CA ALA A 24 3.02 -6.68 -17.09
C ALA A 24 2.62 -5.54 -16.17
N PHE A 25 3.17 -4.37 -16.40
CA PHE A 25 2.84 -3.13 -15.71
C PHE A 25 2.41 -2.07 -16.71
N ILE A 26 1.26 -1.46 -16.47
CA ILE A 26 0.81 -0.25 -17.17
C ILE A 26 1.06 0.91 -16.22
N GLY A 27 2.08 1.71 -16.53
CA GLY A 27 2.68 2.73 -15.67
C GLY A 27 3.92 2.24 -14.93
N GLY A 28 4.95 3.08 -14.89
CA GLY A 28 6.28 2.84 -14.31
C GLY A 28 6.62 3.72 -13.11
N GLY A 29 5.62 4.30 -12.42
CA GLY A 29 5.81 5.21 -11.29
C GLY A 29 6.28 4.51 -9.99
N ASN A 30 6.20 5.24 -8.88
CA ASN A 30 6.72 4.80 -7.58
C ASN A 30 6.15 3.45 -7.11
N MET A 31 4.84 3.23 -7.27
CA MET A 31 4.22 1.97 -6.84
C MET A 31 4.61 0.80 -7.74
N ALA A 32 4.65 1.00 -9.06
CA ALA A 32 5.22 0.02 -9.98
C ALA A 32 6.67 -0.32 -9.60
N SER A 33 7.51 0.69 -9.35
CA SER A 33 8.90 0.52 -8.95
C SER A 33 9.04 -0.25 -7.63
N ALA A 34 8.14 -0.05 -6.65
CA ALA A 34 8.15 -0.79 -5.40
C ALA A 34 7.87 -2.30 -5.65
N ILE A 35 6.81 -2.60 -6.41
CA ILE A 35 6.43 -3.98 -6.73
C ILE A 35 7.51 -4.66 -7.59
N ILE A 36 7.99 -4.01 -8.64
CA ILE A 36 9.06 -4.50 -9.52
C ILE A 36 10.31 -4.81 -8.70
N GLY A 37 10.77 -3.87 -7.87
CA GLY A 37 11.93 -4.07 -7.02
C GLY A 37 11.77 -5.27 -6.08
N GLY A 38 10.60 -5.42 -5.47
CA GLY A 38 10.28 -6.55 -4.61
C GLY A 38 10.24 -7.90 -5.37
N LEU A 39 9.71 -7.92 -6.59
CA LEU A 39 9.69 -9.11 -7.46
C LEU A 39 11.11 -9.55 -7.84
N LEU A 40 11.95 -8.61 -8.27
CA LEU A 40 13.35 -8.88 -8.64
C LEU A 40 14.16 -9.41 -7.44
N GLN A 41 13.99 -8.80 -6.25
CA GLN A 41 14.63 -9.27 -5.02
C GLN A 41 14.21 -10.69 -4.63
N ARG A 42 13.01 -11.13 -5.01
CA ARG A 42 12.54 -12.51 -4.82
C ARG A 42 12.87 -13.45 -5.98
N GLY A 43 13.71 -13.01 -6.91
CA GLY A 43 14.27 -13.83 -7.97
C GLY A 43 13.43 -13.94 -9.24
N LEU A 44 12.39 -13.09 -9.44
CA LEU A 44 11.73 -13.02 -10.73
C LEU A 44 12.71 -12.41 -11.76
N PRO A 45 13.01 -13.10 -12.88
CA PRO A 45 13.88 -12.54 -13.90
C PRO A 45 13.30 -11.27 -14.54
N ALA A 46 14.15 -10.26 -14.79
CA ALA A 46 13.73 -9.01 -15.43
C ALA A 46 13.03 -9.23 -16.79
N GLY A 47 13.44 -10.25 -17.55
CA GLY A 47 12.80 -10.63 -18.81
C GLY A 47 11.38 -11.20 -18.69
N GLN A 48 10.88 -11.42 -17.48
CA GLN A 48 9.48 -11.79 -17.20
C GLN A 48 8.63 -10.59 -16.74
N ILE A 49 9.20 -9.39 -16.75
CA ILE A 49 8.52 -8.14 -16.39
C ILE A 49 8.46 -7.27 -17.65
N GLU A 50 7.25 -7.01 -18.12
CA GLU A 50 6.98 -6.05 -19.20
C GLU A 50 6.44 -4.75 -18.59
N VAL A 51 6.91 -3.60 -19.06
CA VAL A 51 6.44 -2.31 -18.57
C VAL A 51 6.09 -1.39 -19.73
N VAL A 52 4.90 -0.81 -19.68
CA VAL A 52 4.47 0.28 -20.57
C VAL A 52 4.47 1.57 -19.77
N GLU A 53 5.31 2.52 -20.19
CA GLU A 53 5.45 3.82 -19.53
C GLU A 53 5.71 4.91 -20.62
N PRO A 54 4.75 5.78 -20.90
CA PRO A 54 4.92 6.82 -21.91
C PRO A 54 5.99 7.85 -21.58
N PHE A 55 6.21 8.14 -20.28
CA PHE A 55 7.10 9.20 -19.82
C PHE A 55 8.57 8.74 -19.81
N GLU A 56 9.38 9.34 -20.68
CA GLU A 56 10.77 8.92 -20.89
C GLU A 56 11.63 8.94 -19.61
N PRO A 57 11.59 9.96 -18.74
CA PRO A 57 12.37 9.95 -17.50
C PRO A 57 12.03 8.77 -16.56
N ALA A 58 10.76 8.33 -16.51
CA ALA A 58 10.39 7.15 -15.74
C ALA A 58 10.94 5.85 -16.37
N ARG A 59 10.96 5.75 -17.71
CA ARG A 59 11.61 4.62 -18.39
C ARG A 59 13.12 4.58 -18.13
N ALA A 60 13.79 5.74 -18.17
CA ALA A 60 15.21 5.84 -17.86
C ALA A 60 15.51 5.37 -16.41
N ALA A 61 14.70 5.82 -15.44
CA ALA A 61 14.83 5.42 -14.05
C ALA A 61 14.63 3.90 -13.84
N LEU A 62 13.67 3.28 -14.53
CA LEU A 62 13.46 1.83 -14.49
C LEU A 62 14.65 1.05 -15.07
N ARG A 63 15.25 1.57 -16.15
CA ARG A 63 16.44 0.96 -16.76
C ARG A 63 17.65 1.06 -15.85
N GLU A 64 17.90 2.25 -15.30
CA GLU A 64 19.01 2.49 -14.38
C GLU A 64 18.90 1.65 -13.11
N LYS A 65 17.72 1.63 -12.48
CA LYS A 65 17.53 1.01 -11.19
C LYS A 65 17.36 -0.51 -11.25
N PHE A 66 16.73 -1.02 -12.31
CA PHE A 66 16.30 -2.42 -12.39
C PHE A 66 16.75 -3.16 -13.66
N GLY A 67 17.40 -2.49 -14.60
CA GLY A 67 17.77 -3.09 -15.89
C GLY A 67 16.56 -3.39 -16.79
N ILE A 68 15.38 -2.82 -16.50
CA ILE A 68 14.15 -3.05 -17.26
C ILE A 68 14.04 -2.02 -18.38
N THR A 69 13.84 -2.50 -19.62
CA THR A 69 13.56 -1.65 -20.77
C THR A 69 12.03 -1.51 -20.96
N ALA A 70 11.47 -0.46 -20.35
CA ALA A 70 10.06 -0.14 -20.50
C ALA A 70 9.75 0.40 -21.91
N GLN A 71 8.57 0.03 -22.46
CA GLN A 71 8.08 0.45 -23.76
C GLN A 71 7.26 1.74 -23.65
N PRO A 72 7.34 2.67 -24.64
CA PRO A 72 6.54 3.90 -24.61
C PRO A 72 5.04 3.65 -24.90
N ALA A 73 4.72 2.52 -25.52
CA ALA A 73 3.35 2.13 -25.89
C ALA A 73 3.17 0.61 -25.73
N ALA A 74 1.91 0.18 -25.61
CA ALA A 74 1.55 -1.23 -25.56
C ALA A 74 1.91 -1.94 -26.88
N GLY A 75 2.28 -3.21 -26.76
CA GLY A 75 2.58 -4.11 -27.88
C GLY A 75 2.32 -5.57 -27.52
N ASP A 76 2.62 -6.48 -28.45
CA ASP A 76 2.30 -7.91 -28.34
C ASP A 76 2.97 -8.61 -27.14
N ALA A 77 4.04 -8.04 -26.61
CA ALA A 77 4.71 -8.57 -25.41
C ALA A 77 3.77 -8.67 -24.19
N LEU A 78 2.79 -7.76 -24.09
CA LEU A 78 1.78 -7.78 -23.02
C LEU A 78 0.88 -9.02 -23.05
N ALA A 79 0.65 -9.63 -24.22
CA ALA A 79 -0.21 -10.80 -24.37
C ALA A 79 0.31 -12.04 -23.65
N ARG A 80 1.60 -12.05 -23.25
CA ARG A 80 2.21 -13.15 -22.48
C ARG A 80 1.95 -13.05 -20.99
N ALA A 81 1.50 -11.89 -20.50
CA ALA A 81 1.33 -11.65 -19.07
C ALA A 81 0.14 -12.41 -18.52
N ALA A 82 0.35 -13.14 -17.44
CA ALA A 82 -0.73 -13.75 -16.67
C ALA A 82 -1.38 -12.75 -15.69
N LEU A 83 -0.64 -11.71 -15.32
CA LEU A 83 -1.10 -10.62 -14.47
C LEU A 83 -0.69 -9.27 -15.07
N VAL A 84 -1.63 -8.34 -15.15
CA VAL A 84 -1.39 -6.95 -15.55
C VAL A 84 -1.63 -6.04 -14.34
N VAL A 85 -0.59 -5.33 -13.92
CA VAL A 85 -0.64 -4.36 -12.82
C VAL A 85 -0.88 -2.96 -13.39
N TRP A 86 -2.00 -2.35 -13.05
CA TRP A 86 -2.37 -0.99 -13.45
C TRP A 86 -1.85 -0.01 -12.40
N ALA A 87 -0.70 0.58 -12.66
CA ALA A 87 0.01 1.51 -11.76
C ALA A 87 0.04 2.94 -12.32
N VAL A 88 -1.02 3.34 -12.98
CA VAL A 88 -1.25 4.68 -13.52
C VAL A 88 -1.99 5.57 -12.53
N LYS A 89 -1.89 6.89 -12.73
CA LYS A 89 -2.71 7.85 -11.98
C LYS A 89 -4.19 7.66 -12.33
N PRO A 90 -5.12 7.87 -11.38
CA PRO A 90 -6.56 7.72 -11.63
C PRO A 90 -7.04 8.47 -12.88
N GLN A 91 -6.58 9.70 -13.07
CA GLN A 91 -6.97 10.58 -14.18
C GLN A 91 -6.61 10.03 -15.57
N THR A 92 -5.59 9.17 -15.64
CA THR A 92 -5.09 8.62 -16.92
C THR A 92 -5.50 7.16 -17.13
N PHE A 93 -6.21 6.54 -16.17
CA PHE A 93 -6.55 5.12 -16.23
C PHE A 93 -7.42 4.78 -17.44
N LYS A 94 -8.47 5.57 -17.68
CA LYS A 94 -9.43 5.36 -18.79
C LYS A 94 -8.73 5.41 -20.16
N GLU A 95 -7.78 6.33 -20.33
CA GLU A 95 -6.95 6.41 -21.53
C GLU A 95 -6.01 5.19 -21.64
N ALA A 96 -5.34 4.85 -20.54
CA ALA A 96 -4.46 3.67 -20.50
C ALA A 96 -5.20 2.36 -20.76
N ALA A 97 -6.50 2.27 -20.43
CA ALA A 97 -7.35 1.10 -20.72
C ALA A 97 -7.49 0.78 -22.21
N ALA A 98 -7.14 1.69 -23.12
CA ALA A 98 -7.04 1.39 -24.56
C ALA A 98 -6.05 0.25 -24.87
N THR A 99 -5.10 -0.04 -23.95
CA THR A 99 -4.15 -1.16 -24.09
C THR A 99 -4.79 -2.54 -23.86
N ARG A 100 -6.07 -2.62 -23.49
CA ARG A 100 -6.80 -3.86 -23.16
C ARG A 100 -6.74 -4.94 -24.26
N ALA A 101 -6.67 -4.55 -25.52
CA ALA A 101 -6.60 -5.49 -26.63
C ALA A 101 -5.40 -6.45 -26.53
N HIS A 102 -4.32 -6.04 -25.85
CA HIS A 102 -3.12 -6.84 -25.64
C HIS A 102 -3.14 -7.64 -24.33
N THR A 103 -4.19 -7.53 -23.51
CA THR A 103 -4.23 -8.09 -22.14
C THR A 103 -5.51 -8.88 -21.83
N ALA A 104 -6.28 -9.25 -22.84
CA ALA A 104 -7.64 -9.78 -22.70
C ALA A 104 -7.77 -11.06 -21.86
N THR A 105 -6.71 -11.87 -21.74
CA THR A 105 -6.71 -13.13 -20.99
C THR A 105 -6.07 -13.03 -19.62
N ALA A 106 -5.51 -11.88 -19.25
CA ALA A 106 -4.80 -11.69 -18.00
C ALA A 106 -5.75 -11.44 -16.81
N LEU A 107 -5.26 -11.73 -15.61
CA LEU A 107 -5.80 -11.16 -14.38
C LEU A 107 -5.36 -9.70 -14.28
N HIS A 108 -6.24 -8.80 -13.86
CA HIS A 108 -5.95 -7.38 -13.71
C HIS A 108 -5.86 -6.99 -12.24
N LEU A 109 -4.74 -6.40 -11.84
CA LEU A 109 -4.52 -5.83 -10.50
C LEU A 109 -4.42 -4.32 -10.62
N SER A 110 -5.39 -3.58 -10.09
CA SER A 110 -5.33 -2.12 -10.05
C SER A 110 -4.76 -1.64 -8.71
N VAL A 111 -3.70 -0.84 -8.75
CA VAL A 111 -3.18 -0.10 -7.60
C VAL A 111 -3.52 1.39 -7.67
N ALA A 112 -4.37 1.79 -8.62
CA ALA A 112 -4.85 3.15 -8.78
C ALA A 112 -5.89 3.49 -7.69
N ALA A 113 -5.65 4.56 -6.94
CA ALA A 113 -6.56 4.99 -5.88
C ALA A 113 -7.89 5.52 -6.46
N GLY A 114 -9.01 5.27 -5.76
CA GLY A 114 -10.28 5.91 -6.06
C GLY A 114 -11.02 5.41 -7.31
N ILE A 115 -10.58 4.36 -8.01
CA ILE A 115 -11.31 3.83 -9.18
C ILE A 115 -12.05 2.55 -8.79
N PRO A 116 -13.40 2.54 -8.83
CA PRO A 116 -14.20 1.34 -8.55
C PRO A 116 -13.97 0.22 -9.57
N THR A 117 -14.05 -1.03 -9.13
CA THR A 117 -13.89 -2.20 -10.02
C THR A 117 -14.93 -2.27 -11.13
N ASP A 118 -16.14 -1.72 -10.92
CA ASP A 118 -17.16 -1.63 -11.97
C ASP A 118 -16.72 -0.73 -13.12
N SER A 119 -16.06 0.38 -12.84
CA SER A 119 -15.51 1.25 -13.88
C SER A 119 -14.35 0.59 -14.61
N ILE A 120 -13.45 -0.05 -13.87
CA ILE A 120 -12.36 -0.83 -14.45
C ILE A 120 -12.92 -1.95 -15.34
N ALA A 121 -13.95 -2.67 -14.88
CA ALA A 121 -14.57 -3.76 -15.64
C ALA A 121 -15.17 -3.27 -16.96
N ARG A 122 -15.84 -2.10 -16.96
CA ARG A 122 -16.37 -1.49 -18.19
C ARG A 122 -15.25 -1.10 -19.16
N TRP A 123 -14.17 -0.50 -18.66
CA TRP A 123 -13.09 -0.01 -19.51
C TRP A 123 -12.21 -1.12 -20.06
N LEU A 124 -11.99 -2.19 -19.28
CA LEU A 124 -11.16 -3.33 -19.68
C LEU A 124 -11.95 -4.47 -20.34
N ASP A 125 -13.28 -4.41 -20.30
CA ASP A 125 -14.17 -5.47 -20.82
C ASP A 125 -13.89 -6.84 -20.19
N THR A 126 -13.69 -6.87 -18.85
CA THR A 126 -13.39 -8.07 -18.08
C THR A 126 -13.89 -8.01 -16.66
N GLN A 127 -14.13 -9.19 -16.06
CA GLN A 127 -14.50 -9.32 -14.65
C GLN A 127 -13.35 -9.87 -13.78
N HIS A 128 -12.21 -10.23 -14.37
CA HIS A 128 -11.05 -10.78 -13.68
C HIS A 128 -10.19 -9.65 -13.09
N ILE A 129 -10.71 -8.97 -12.06
CA ILE A 129 -10.12 -7.77 -11.49
C ILE A 129 -9.95 -7.91 -9.99
N VAL A 130 -8.76 -7.56 -9.50
CA VAL A 130 -8.46 -7.27 -8.11
C VAL A 130 -8.11 -5.79 -7.99
N ARG A 131 -8.74 -5.10 -7.03
CA ARG A 131 -8.40 -3.75 -6.64
C ARG A 131 -7.54 -3.80 -5.39
N ALA A 132 -6.44 -3.06 -5.39
CA ALA A 132 -5.51 -2.95 -4.29
C ALA A 132 -5.37 -1.50 -3.84
N MET A 133 -5.27 -1.30 -2.54
CA MET A 133 -4.94 0.00 -1.95
C MET A 133 -3.66 -0.15 -1.11
N PRO A 134 -2.48 0.00 -1.74
CA PRO A 134 -1.18 -0.01 -1.09
C PRO A 134 -0.88 1.32 -0.39
N ASN A 135 0.26 1.37 0.32
CA ASN A 135 0.78 2.60 0.87
C ASN A 135 2.29 2.76 0.58
N THR A 136 2.82 3.98 0.79
CA THR A 136 4.19 4.33 0.41
C THR A 136 5.31 3.55 1.14
N PRO A 137 5.15 3.00 2.36
CA PRO A 137 6.14 2.10 2.95
C PRO A 137 6.44 0.84 2.13
N ALA A 138 5.64 0.51 1.12
CA ALA A 138 5.93 -0.49 0.11
C ALA A 138 7.31 -0.29 -0.56
N LEU A 139 7.76 0.98 -0.70
CA LEU A 139 9.09 1.33 -1.27
C LEU A 139 10.27 0.73 -0.48
N VAL A 140 10.06 0.41 0.78
CA VAL A 140 11.06 -0.22 1.67
C VAL A 140 10.63 -1.62 2.15
N GLY A 141 9.66 -2.24 1.47
CA GLY A 141 9.17 -3.58 1.80
C GLY A 141 8.38 -3.67 3.12
N LYS A 142 7.91 -2.55 3.65
CA LYS A 142 7.16 -2.42 4.91
C LYS A 142 5.75 -1.88 4.69
N GLY A 143 5.22 -2.02 3.47
CA GLY A 143 3.86 -1.62 3.14
C GLY A 143 2.79 -2.51 3.75
N ILE A 144 1.55 -2.02 3.71
CA ILE A 144 0.35 -2.82 3.88
C ILE A 144 -0.64 -2.47 2.78
N THR A 145 -1.29 -3.48 2.22
CA THR A 145 -2.20 -3.34 1.08
C THR A 145 -3.55 -3.94 1.41
N GLY A 146 -4.62 -3.15 1.30
CA GLY A 146 -5.99 -3.70 1.24
C GLY A 146 -6.27 -4.25 -0.14
N LEU A 147 -6.90 -5.43 -0.21
CA LEU A 147 -7.23 -6.14 -1.45
C LEU A 147 -8.73 -6.43 -1.52
N PHE A 148 -9.34 -6.17 -2.67
CA PHE A 148 -10.69 -6.60 -2.99
C PHE A 148 -10.69 -7.31 -4.35
N ALA A 149 -11.32 -8.48 -4.45
CA ALA A 149 -11.46 -9.23 -5.69
C ALA A 149 -12.91 -9.28 -6.15
N ARG A 150 -13.16 -9.09 -7.44
CA ARG A 150 -14.47 -9.38 -8.03
C ARG A 150 -14.77 -10.89 -7.94
N PRO A 151 -16.07 -11.29 -7.89
CA PRO A 151 -16.46 -12.69 -7.70
C PRO A 151 -15.90 -13.68 -8.71
N GLN A 152 -15.53 -13.21 -9.92
CA GLN A 152 -14.99 -14.06 -10.99
C GLN A 152 -13.49 -14.38 -10.82
N VAL A 153 -12.80 -13.72 -9.89
CA VAL A 153 -11.40 -14.04 -9.57
C VAL A 153 -11.35 -15.32 -8.75
N ASP A 154 -10.77 -16.34 -9.33
CA ASP A 154 -10.63 -17.65 -8.70
C ASP A 154 -9.54 -17.66 -7.59
N PRO A 155 -9.46 -18.73 -6.79
CA PRO A 155 -8.44 -18.85 -5.75
C PRO A 155 -6.99 -18.79 -6.27
N GLN A 156 -6.74 -19.24 -7.52
CA GLN A 156 -5.40 -19.19 -8.10
C GLN A 156 -5.01 -17.77 -8.45
N GLY A 157 -5.94 -17.00 -9.00
CA GLY A 157 -5.76 -15.56 -9.25
C GLY A 157 -5.50 -14.77 -7.96
N LYS A 158 -6.26 -15.05 -6.89
CA LYS A 158 -6.00 -14.44 -5.57
C LYS A 158 -4.61 -14.79 -5.05
N ALA A 159 -4.21 -16.06 -5.11
CA ALA A 159 -2.88 -16.50 -4.69
C ALA A 159 -1.76 -15.85 -5.52
N LEU A 160 -1.96 -15.62 -6.82
CA LEU A 160 -0.99 -14.89 -7.64
C LEU A 160 -0.84 -13.44 -7.18
N VAL A 161 -1.96 -12.74 -6.92
CA VAL A 161 -1.94 -11.37 -6.40
C VAL A 161 -1.25 -11.31 -5.04
N GLU A 162 -1.57 -12.21 -4.12
CA GLU A 162 -0.92 -12.30 -2.79
C GLU A 162 0.59 -12.42 -2.90
N ARG A 163 1.07 -13.32 -3.78
CA ARG A 163 2.51 -13.52 -4.01
C ARG A 163 3.20 -12.26 -4.54
N VAL A 164 2.52 -11.50 -5.39
CA VAL A 164 3.04 -10.25 -5.95
C VAL A 164 3.04 -9.17 -4.88
N ILE A 165 1.93 -8.95 -4.18
CA ILE A 165 1.81 -7.89 -3.17
C ILE A 165 2.68 -8.17 -1.94
N ALA A 166 2.83 -9.42 -1.52
CA ALA A 166 3.72 -9.81 -0.41
C ALA A 166 5.19 -9.42 -0.64
N THR A 167 5.59 -9.06 -1.87
CA THR A 167 6.93 -8.53 -2.15
C THR A 167 7.13 -7.10 -1.60
N THR A 168 6.05 -6.38 -1.33
CA THR A 168 6.07 -4.99 -0.85
C THR A 168 5.70 -4.84 0.63
N GLY A 169 5.32 -5.94 1.30
CA GLY A 169 4.94 -5.95 2.71
C GLY A 169 3.79 -6.90 3.00
N GLN A 170 2.88 -6.47 3.87
CA GLN A 170 1.70 -7.22 4.27
C GLN A 170 0.49 -6.90 3.40
N PHE A 171 -0.54 -7.73 3.46
CA PHE A 171 -1.84 -7.47 2.85
C PHE A 171 -3.00 -7.97 3.70
N VAL A 172 -4.18 -7.43 3.46
CA VAL A 172 -5.45 -7.89 4.02
C VAL A 172 -6.50 -7.93 2.91
N TRP A 173 -7.30 -8.99 2.87
CA TRP A 173 -8.49 -9.02 2.02
C TRP A 173 -9.66 -8.33 2.73
N VAL A 174 -10.40 -7.52 2.00
CA VAL A 174 -11.65 -6.95 2.46
C VAL A 174 -12.83 -7.67 1.79
N GLU A 175 -13.97 -7.72 2.49
CA GLU A 175 -15.16 -8.44 2.02
C GLU A 175 -16.00 -7.61 1.03
N ALA A 176 -15.99 -6.29 1.18
CA ALA A 176 -16.71 -5.35 0.32
C ALA A 176 -15.76 -4.28 -0.22
N GLU A 177 -15.96 -3.87 -1.48
CA GLU A 177 -15.08 -2.90 -2.14
C GLU A 177 -15.05 -1.55 -1.42
N GLU A 178 -16.18 -1.13 -0.86
CA GLU A 178 -16.33 0.14 -0.13
C GLU A 178 -15.42 0.21 1.11
N GLN A 179 -14.99 -0.93 1.66
CA GLN A 179 -14.04 -0.97 2.76
C GLN A 179 -12.64 -0.45 2.36
N LEU A 180 -12.32 -0.43 1.05
CA LEU A 180 -11.07 0.16 0.57
C LEU A 180 -11.01 1.68 0.78
N ASP A 181 -12.13 2.36 0.96
CA ASP A 181 -12.14 3.79 1.32
C ASP A 181 -11.66 3.98 2.77
N ALA A 182 -12.08 3.10 3.68
CA ALA A 182 -11.55 3.08 5.04
C ALA A 182 -10.07 2.67 5.08
N VAL A 183 -9.65 1.70 4.26
CA VAL A 183 -8.23 1.35 4.08
C VAL A 183 -7.43 2.55 3.57
N THR A 184 -7.98 3.32 2.62
CA THR A 184 -7.36 4.54 2.10
C THR A 184 -7.12 5.56 3.20
N ALA A 185 -8.14 5.81 4.04
CA ALA A 185 -8.04 6.73 5.15
C ALA A 185 -7.07 6.25 6.24
N LEU A 186 -7.12 4.96 6.59
CA LEU A 186 -6.33 4.38 7.69
C LEU A 186 -4.87 4.17 7.30
N SER A 187 -4.61 3.46 6.22
CA SER A 187 -3.26 3.01 5.84
C SER A 187 -2.71 3.70 4.60
N GLY A 188 -3.55 4.06 3.62
CA GLY A 188 -3.12 4.79 2.43
C GLY A 188 -2.58 6.18 2.78
N SER A 189 -3.34 6.94 3.55
CA SER A 189 -2.96 8.26 4.07
C SER A 189 -2.11 8.18 5.34
N GLY A 190 -2.12 7.03 6.02
CA GLY A 190 -1.46 6.79 7.32
C GLY A 190 -0.01 7.25 7.42
N PRO A 191 0.85 7.02 6.42
CA PRO A 191 2.22 7.49 6.46
C PRO A 191 2.35 9.00 6.67
N ALA A 192 1.45 9.81 6.09
CA ALA A 192 1.46 11.25 6.29
C ALA A 192 1.15 11.63 7.75
N TYR A 193 0.28 10.89 8.42
CA TYR A 193 0.00 11.11 9.85
C TYR A 193 1.22 10.82 10.72
N VAL A 194 1.91 9.71 10.42
CA VAL A 194 3.17 9.37 11.11
C VAL A 194 4.21 10.47 10.90
N PHE A 195 4.38 10.98 9.67
CA PHE A 195 5.33 12.05 9.40
C PHE A 195 4.98 13.33 10.14
N LEU A 196 3.70 13.71 10.24
CA LEU A 196 3.24 14.85 11.03
C LEU A 196 3.63 14.70 12.52
N PHE A 197 3.45 13.51 13.10
CA PHE A 197 3.86 13.26 14.48
C PHE A 197 5.38 13.24 14.64
N LEU A 198 6.13 12.74 13.67
CA LEU A 198 7.60 12.81 13.68
C LEU A 198 8.10 14.27 13.64
N GLU A 199 7.46 15.12 12.84
CA GLU A 199 7.75 16.56 12.79
C GLU A 199 7.50 17.21 14.19
N ALA A 200 6.33 16.96 14.78
CA ALA A 200 5.98 17.51 16.08
C ALA A 200 6.90 17.02 17.20
N MET A 201 7.23 15.73 17.23
CA MET A 201 8.17 15.17 18.21
C MET A 201 9.59 15.71 18.03
N THR A 202 10.03 15.87 16.80
CA THR A 202 11.36 16.44 16.51
C THR A 202 11.43 17.89 17.00
N GLN A 203 10.42 18.70 16.69
CA GLN A 203 10.35 20.10 17.12
C GLN A 203 10.36 20.18 18.65
N ALA A 204 9.53 19.39 19.34
CA ALA A 204 9.50 19.36 20.79
C ALA A 204 10.86 18.97 21.40
N GLY A 205 11.56 17.99 20.80
CA GLY A 205 12.91 17.61 21.20
C GLY A 205 13.92 18.77 21.08
N VAL A 206 13.84 19.52 19.99
CA VAL A 206 14.68 20.72 19.78
C VAL A 206 14.36 21.81 20.79
N ASP A 207 13.10 22.09 21.06
CA ASP A 207 12.67 23.08 22.04
C ASP A 207 13.09 22.71 23.47
N MET A 208 13.26 21.41 23.76
CA MET A 208 13.79 20.89 25.02
C MET A 208 15.34 20.83 25.06
N GLY A 209 16.03 21.31 24.02
CA GLY A 209 17.50 21.44 23.98
C GLY A 209 18.25 20.30 23.31
N LEU A 210 17.57 19.38 22.64
CA LEU A 210 18.27 18.34 21.86
C LEU A 210 18.76 18.88 20.51
N PRO A 211 19.92 18.45 20.01
CA PRO A 211 20.31 18.71 18.64
C PRO A 211 19.26 18.14 17.64
N PRO A 212 18.92 18.85 16.53
CA PRO A 212 17.85 18.43 15.61
C PRO A 212 18.01 16.99 15.08
N ALA A 213 19.21 16.58 14.72
CA ALA A 213 19.49 15.23 14.24
C ALA A 213 19.20 14.16 15.30
N GLN A 214 19.53 14.41 16.56
CA GLN A 214 19.26 13.49 17.66
C GLN A 214 17.76 13.44 17.98
N ALA A 215 17.07 14.59 17.99
CA ALA A 215 15.62 14.65 18.20
C ALA A 215 14.87 13.82 17.11
N TYR A 216 15.23 14.01 15.85
CA TYR A 216 14.66 13.23 14.74
C TYR A 216 14.96 11.73 14.87
N GLN A 217 16.21 11.36 15.16
CA GLN A 217 16.58 9.95 15.35
C GLN A 217 15.79 9.28 16.47
N LEU A 218 15.62 9.96 17.61
CA LEU A 218 14.85 9.46 18.75
C LEU A 218 13.36 9.30 18.38
N ALA A 219 12.78 10.27 17.68
CA ALA A 219 11.38 10.21 17.24
C ALA A 219 11.15 9.02 16.31
N VAL A 220 11.96 8.85 15.27
CA VAL A 220 11.85 7.73 14.31
C VAL A 220 12.02 6.39 14.99
N ALA A 221 13.05 6.21 15.82
CA ALA A 221 13.30 4.96 16.52
C ALA A 221 12.18 4.61 17.51
N THR A 222 11.57 5.61 18.15
CA THR A 222 10.43 5.41 19.05
C THR A 222 9.21 4.88 18.31
N PHE A 223 8.83 5.49 17.17
CA PHE A 223 7.72 4.98 16.35
C PHE A 223 7.96 3.56 15.84
N GLN A 224 9.18 3.28 15.33
CA GLN A 224 9.54 1.95 14.86
C GLN A 224 9.44 0.92 15.97
N GLY A 225 10.04 1.18 17.13
CA GLY A 225 10.05 0.26 18.26
C GLY A 225 8.68 0.02 18.87
N ALA A 226 7.88 1.08 19.06
CA ALA A 226 6.52 0.95 19.60
C ALA A 226 5.59 0.17 18.64
N SER A 227 5.68 0.44 17.34
CA SER A 227 4.91 -0.31 16.32
C SER A 227 5.30 -1.78 16.28
N GLU A 228 6.59 -2.09 16.37
CA GLU A 228 7.09 -3.47 16.40
C GLU A 228 6.64 -4.21 17.67
N LEU A 229 6.65 -3.56 18.84
CA LEU A 229 6.10 -4.12 20.07
C LEU A 229 4.60 -4.41 19.92
N ALA A 230 3.83 -3.49 19.36
CA ALA A 230 2.40 -3.70 19.13
C ALA A 230 2.14 -4.85 18.15
N ALA A 231 2.93 -4.97 17.09
CA ALA A 231 2.79 -6.03 16.08
C ALA A 231 3.11 -7.44 16.63
N ARG A 232 3.98 -7.53 17.64
CA ARG A 232 4.39 -8.81 18.26
C ARG A 232 3.61 -9.17 19.53
N SER A 233 2.85 -8.23 20.06
CA SER A 233 2.10 -8.45 21.31
C SER A 233 0.70 -8.99 21.01
N PRO A 234 0.21 -9.94 21.81
CA PRO A 234 -1.20 -10.36 21.77
C PRO A 234 -2.12 -9.33 22.47
N GLU A 235 -1.55 -8.29 23.09
CA GLU A 235 -2.29 -7.32 23.88
C GLU A 235 -2.73 -6.13 23.02
N SER A 236 -3.84 -5.50 23.40
CA SER A 236 -4.31 -4.29 22.73
C SER A 236 -3.35 -3.11 22.91
N ALA A 237 -3.37 -2.18 21.97
CA ALA A 237 -2.61 -0.93 22.08
C ALA A 237 -2.93 -0.15 23.36
N GLU A 238 -4.17 -0.25 23.87
CA GLU A 238 -4.56 0.34 25.16
C GLU A 238 -3.77 -0.24 26.32
N VAL A 239 -3.68 -1.57 26.42
CA VAL A 239 -2.94 -2.27 27.47
C VAL A 239 -1.45 -1.95 27.39
N LEU A 240 -0.87 -1.97 26.18
CA LEU A 240 0.53 -1.58 25.98
C LEU A 240 0.80 -0.15 26.44
N ARG A 241 -0.09 0.81 26.12
CA ARG A 241 0.00 2.19 26.58
C ARG A 241 -0.06 2.28 28.12
N GLN A 242 -1.00 1.56 28.75
CA GLN A 242 -1.14 1.55 30.21
C GLN A 242 0.13 1.03 30.91
N ARG A 243 0.79 0.00 30.36
CA ARG A 243 2.03 -0.57 30.93
C ARG A 243 3.19 0.44 30.99
N VAL A 244 3.24 1.39 30.05
CA VAL A 244 4.27 2.43 30.02
C VAL A 244 3.82 3.75 30.65
N THR A 245 2.65 3.77 31.34
CA THR A 245 2.03 4.96 31.90
C THR A 245 1.86 4.80 33.41
N SER A 246 2.96 4.93 34.17
CA SER A 246 2.90 4.88 35.64
C SER A 246 2.28 6.17 36.22
N LYS A 247 1.45 6.01 37.25
CA LYS A 247 0.79 7.14 37.95
C LYS A 247 1.82 8.17 38.44
N GLY A 248 1.61 9.44 38.06
CA GLY A 248 2.51 10.53 38.43
C GLY A 248 3.82 10.62 37.63
N GLY A 249 4.05 9.70 36.68
CA GLY A 249 5.23 9.72 35.79
C GLY A 249 5.10 10.71 34.61
N THR A 250 6.17 10.87 33.86
CA THR A 250 6.23 11.77 32.69
C THR A 250 5.24 11.37 31.61
N THR A 251 5.12 10.06 31.33
CA THR A 251 4.14 9.54 30.37
C THR A 251 2.70 9.85 30.82
N HIS A 252 2.39 9.72 32.11
CA HIS A 252 1.07 10.05 32.63
C HIS A 252 0.74 11.53 32.41
N ALA A 253 1.68 12.44 32.70
CA ALA A 253 1.49 13.88 32.48
C ALA A 253 1.22 14.18 31.00
N ALA A 254 2.01 13.60 30.07
CA ALA A 254 1.84 13.80 28.64
C ALA A 254 0.48 13.23 28.12
N ILE A 255 0.13 12.00 28.49
CA ILE A 255 -1.15 11.39 28.05
C ILE A 255 -2.35 12.14 28.59
N THR A 256 -2.31 12.60 29.86
CA THR A 256 -3.38 13.44 30.46
C THR A 256 -3.57 14.73 29.67
N HIS A 257 -2.47 15.41 29.30
CA HIS A 257 -2.53 16.62 28.47
C HIS A 257 -3.15 16.35 27.08
N LEU A 258 -2.70 15.30 26.37
CA LEU A 258 -3.23 14.93 25.07
C LEU A 258 -4.72 14.56 25.12
N GLN A 259 -5.16 13.88 26.17
CA GLN A 259 -6.58 13.54 26.39
C GLN A 259 -7.42 14.77 26.69
N ALA A 260 -6.95 15.68 27.56
CA ALA A 260 -7.62 16.94 27.86
C ALA A 260 -7.76 17.83 26.60
N ALA A 261 -6.75 17.82 25.71
CA ALA A 261 -6.77 18.48 24.42
C ALA A 261 -7.57 17.71 23.34
N GLN A 262 -8.24 16.60 23.70
CA GLN A 262 -9.06 15.77 22.80
C GLN A 262 -8.32 15.29 21.53
N VAL A 263 -7.01 15.15 21.56
CA VAL A 263 -6.20 14.72 20.40
C VAL A 263 -6.71 13.42 19.78
N PRO A 264 -7.11 12.37 20.52
CA PRO A 264 -7.68 11.16 19.92
C PRO A 264 -8.96 11.43 19.12
N ALA A 265 -9.86 12.29 19.62
CA ALA A 265 -11.11 12.63 18.92
C ALA A 265 -10.83 13.42 17.64
N HIS A 266 -9.91 14.39 17.67
CA HIS A 266 -9.49 15.14 16.50
C HIS A 266 -8.82 14.24 15.45
N PHE A 267 -7.99 13.29 15.88
CA PHE A 267 -7.35 12.34 14.98
C PHE A 267 -8.37 11.45 14.28
N ILE A 268 -9.37 10.92 15.01
CA ILE A 268 -10.46 10.13 14.43
C ILE A 268 -11.26 10.98 13.43
N ALA A 269 -11.56 12.24 13.75
CA ALA A 269 -12.28 13.14 12.86
C ALA A 269 -11.50 13.40 11.56
N ALA A 270 -10.18 13.57 11.63
CA ALA A 270 -9.31 13.73 10.47
C ALA A 270 -9.33 12.49 9.56
N MET A 271 -9.31 11.28 10.13
CA MET A 271 -9.40 10.05 9.34
C MET A 271 -10.77 9.89 8.66
N ARG A 272 -11.86 10.30 9.32
CA ARG A 272 -13.21 10.34 8.70
C ARG A 272 -13.28 11.34 7.54
N ALA A 273 -12.61 12.47 7.63
CA ALA A 273 -12.50 13.42 6.52
C ALA A 273 -11.74 12.80 5.33
N ALA A 274 -10.68 12.04 5.58
CA ALA A 274 -9.96 11.32 4.55
C ALA A 274 -10.82 10.21 3.88
N GLU A 275 -11.61 9.48 4.66
CA GLU A 275 -12.57 8.49 4.15
C GLU A 275 -13.64 9.16 3.26
N ALA A 276 -14.23 10.27 3.71
CA ALA A 276 -15.19 11.02 2.93
C ALA A 276 -14.60 11.46 1.58
N ARG A 277 -13.35 11.97 1.59
CA ARG A 277 -12.66 12.36 0.36
C ARG A 277 -12.36 11.16 -0.55
N ALA A 278 -12.03 9.99 0.00
CA ALA A 278 -11.83 8.78 -0.79
C ALA A 278 -13.10 8.39 -1.56
N LYS A 279 -14.28 8.48 -0.93
CA LYS A 279 -15.59 8.24 -1.58
C LYS A 279 -15.89 9.25 -2.69
N GLU A 280 -15.60 10.54 -2.46
CA GLU A 280 -15.74 11.58 -3.51
C GLU A 280 -14.85 11.26 -4.71
N LEU A 281 -13.59 10.91 -4.49
CA LEU A 281 -12.66 10.55 -5.56
C LEU A 281 -13.13 9.32 -6.34
N ALA A 282 -13.75 8.34 -5.66
CA ALA A 282 -14.33 7.18 -6.33
C ALA A 282 -15.48 7.57 -7.26
N ALA A 283 -16.30 8.54 -6.88
CA ALA A 283 -17.35 9.09 -7.74
C ALA A 283 -16.77 9.91 -8.93
N GLU A 284 -15.73 10.72 -8.67
CA GLU A 284 -15.08 11.54 -9.70
C GLU A 284 -14.37 10.71 -10.78
N PHE A 285 -13.62 9.69 -10.37
CA PHE A 285 -12.78 8.88 -11.29
C PHE A 285 -13.49 7.64 -11.83
N GLY A 286 -14.57 7.23 -11.22
CA GLY A 286 -15.37 6.07 -11.65
C GLY A 286 -16.38 6.36 -12.78
N ALA A 287 -16.50 7.62 -13.22
CA ALA A 287 -17.47 8.05 -14.21
C ALA A 287 -17.13 7.62 -15.66
#